data_2c999c52a203ba4d6ad83569db245bc9
#
_entry.id   2c999c52a203ba4d6ad83569db245bc9
#
_cell.length_a   1.000
_cell.length_b   1.000
_cell.length_c   1.000
_cell.angle_alpha   90.00
_cell.angle_beta   90.00
_cell.angle_gamma   90.00
#
_symmetry.space_group_name_H-M   'P 1'
#
loop_
_entity.id
_entity.type
_entity.pdbx_description
1 polymer ?
#
loop_
_entity_poly.entity_id
_entity_poly.type
_entity_poly.pdbx_seq_one_letter_code
_entity_poly.pdbx_strand_id
1 'polypeptide(L)'
;KDELIKLHGFRIELGEIDKEFTNNKEVTDAITIPLKRGSEVVKLITFIISNKDININTLKDEISTVLPYYMVPSDIVKLERFPYNSNHKIDKNELINIYKSL
;
A
#
# COMPACT_ATOMS: atom_id res chain seq x y z
N LYS A 1 6.37 13.43 -1.46
CA LYS A 1 6.15 13.52 -2.86
C LYS A 1 5.27 12.43 -3.39
N ASP A 2 4.20 12.80 -4.00
CA ASP A 2 3.15 11.86 -4.37
C ASP A 2 3.39 11.32 -5.76
N GLU A 3 3.12 10.05 -5.90
CA GLU A 3 3.25 9.36 -7.18
C GLU A 3 1.88 9.16 -7.78
N LEU A 4 1.73 9.56 -9.03
CA LEU A 4 0.49 9.37 -9.76
C LEU A 4 0.63 8.19 -10.70
N ILE A 5 -0.38 7.35 -10.74
CA ILE A 5 -0.41 6.22 -11.65
C ILE A 5 -1.76 6.13 -12.33
N LYS A 6 -1.83 5.30 -13.35
CA LYS A 6 -3.11 4.98 -14.00
C LYS A 6 -3.41 3.52 -13.79
N LEU A 7 -4.64 3.25 -13.35
CA LEU A 7 -5.11 1.88 -13.15
C LEU A 7 -6.55 1.83 -13.60
N HIS A 8 -6.85 0.95 -14.54
CA HIS A 8 -8.20 0.79 -15.09
C HIS A 8 -8.77 2.12 -15.60
N GLY A 9 -7.90 2.97 -16.17
CA GLY A 9 -8.33 4.25 -16.69
C GLY A 9 -8.45 5.36 -15.66
N PHE A 10 -8.27 5.06 -14.40
CA PHE A 10 -8.36 6.07 -13.33
C PHE A 10 -6.98 6.58 -12.98
N ARG A 11 -6.92 7.88 -12.70
CA ARG A 11 -5.70 8.51 -12.23
C ARG A 11 -5.69 8.45 -10.70
N ILE A 12 -4.68 7.81 -10.14
CA ILE A 12 -4.64 7.54 -8.71
C ILE A 12 -3.38 8.15 -8.12
N GLU A 13 -3.56 8.87 -7.02
CA GLU A 13 -2.43 9.39 -6.25
C GLU A 13 -2.20 8.47 -5.06
N LEU A 14 -1.05 7.80 -5.07
CA LEU A 14 -0.78 6.75 -4.08
C LEU A 14 -0.72 7.29 -2.65
N GLY A 15 -0.25 8.54 -2.50
CA GLY A 15 -0.17 9.15 -1.17
C GLY A 15 -1.52 9.31 -0.50
N GLU A 16 -2.58 9.48 -1.28
CA GLU A 16 -3.91 9.58 -0.70
C GLU A 16 -4.36 8.25 -0.09
N ILE A 17 -3.96 7.16 -0.71
CA ILE A 17 -4.26 5.84 -0.15
C ILE A 17 -3.50 5.65 1.16
N ASP A 18 -2.20 5.97 1.15
CA ASP A 18 -1.38 5.84 2.36
C ASP A 18 -2.00 6.61 3.51
N LYS A 19 -2.49 7.81 3.23
CA LYS A 19 -3.03 8.68 4.26
C LYS A 19 -4.28 8.08 4.90
N GLU A 20 -5.13 7.45 4.10
CA GLU A 20 -6.32 6.82 4.66
C GLU A 20 -5.96 5.67 5.59
N PHE A 21 -4.90 4.93 5.26
CA PHE A 21 -4.46 3.87 6.16
C PHE A 21 -3.91 4.43 7.47
N THR A 22 -3.10 5.48 7.41
CA THR A 22 -2.51 6.03 8.63
C THR A 22 -3.51 6.84 9.45
N ASN A 23 -4.67 7.17 8.90
CA ASN A 23 -5.76 7.73 9.70
C ASN A 23 -6.31 6.73 10.72
N ASN A 24 -6.10 5.44 10.48
CA ASN A 24 -6.49 4.42 11.44
C ASN A 24 -5.48 4.42 12.59
N LYS A 25 -5.99 4.47 13.82
CA LYS A 25 -5.13 4.58 14.99
C LYS A 25 -4.19 3.41 15.16
N GLU A 26 -4.55 2.26 14.63
CA GLU A 26 -3.73 1.06 14.80
C GLU A 26 -2.66 0.92 13.74
N VAL A 27 -2.67 1.78 12.72
CA VAL A 27 -1.68 1.75 11.66
C VAL A 27 -0.68 2.86 11.91
N THR A 28 0.57 2.47 12.13
CA THR A 28 1.65 3.41 12.41
C THR A 28 2.21 4.02 11.14
N ASP A 29 2.30 3.23 10.08
CA ASP A 29 2.88 3.68 8.83
C ASP A 29 2.29 2.86 7.69
N ALA A 30 2.28 3.43 6.50
CA ALA A 30 1.72 2.77 5.34
C ALA A 30 2.38 3.26 4.07
N ILE A 31 2.56 2.36 3.11
CA ILE A 31 3.03 2.73 1.79
C ILE A 31 2.33 1.83 0.76
N THR A 32 1.76 2.46 -0.25
CA THR A 32 1.08 1.75 -1.33
C THR A 32 1.96 1.77 -2.57
N ILE A 33 2.16 0.62 -3.16
CA ILE A 33 2.96 0.53 -4.38
C ILE A 33 2.17 -0.19 -5.46
N PRO A 34 2.40 0.20 -6.72
CA PRO A 34 1.76 -0.47 -7.85
C PRO A 34 2.54 -1.72 -8.22
N LEU A 35 1.82 -2.79 -8.48
CA LEU A 35 2.42 -3.99 -9.05
C LEU A 35 2.24 -3.91 -10.55
N LYS A 36 3.34 -4.01 -11.28
CA LYS A 36 3.33 -3.85 -12.73
C LYS A 36 3.60 -5.15 -13.44
N ARG A 37 3.00 -5.29 -14.60
CA ARG A 37 3.36 -6.32 -15.56
C ARG A 37 3.82 -5.59 -16.81
N GLY A 38 5.15 -5.61 -17.06
CA GLY A 38 5.71 -4.73 -18.07
C GLY A 38 5.56 -3.29 -17.63
N SER A 39 4.96 -2.45 -18.44
CA SER A 39 4.72 -1.05 -18.09
C SER A 39 3.32 -0.80 -17.55
N GLU A 40 2.50 -1.85 -17.47
CA GLU A 40 1.10 -1.69 -17.08
C GLU A 40 0.91 -2.03 -15.62
N VAL A 41 0.21 -1.16 -14.88
CA VAL A 41 -0.14 -1.40 -13.48
C VAL A 41 -1.31 -2.38 -13.45
N VAL A 42 -1.14 -3.49 -12.74
CA VAL A 42 -2.18 -4.50 -12.68
C VAL A 42 -2.93 -4.50 -11.34
N LYS A 43 -2.29 -4.03 -10.26
CA LYS A 43 -2.99 -3.88 -8.98
C LYS A 43 -2.15 -3.06 -8.03
N LEU A 44 -2.77 -2.70 -6.90
CA LEU A 44 -2.12 -1.94 -5.84
C LEU A 44 -1.96 -2.82 -4.62
N ILE A 45 -0.85 -2.64 -3.92
CA ILE A 45 -0.55 -3.35 -2.68
C ILE A 45 -0.15 -2.32 -1.65
N THR A 46 -0.77 -2.37 -0.47
CA THR A 46 -0.40 -1.48 0.62
C THR A 46 0.30 -2.28 1.70
N PHE A 47 1.49 -1.82 2.08
CA PHE A 47 2.24 -2.39 3.19
C PHE A 47 2.06 -1.50 4.40
N ILE A 48 1.79 -2.10 5.55
CA ILE A 48 1.53 -1.33 6.76
C ILE A 48 2.41 -1.81 7.90
N ILE A 49 2.65 -0.89 8.83
CA ILE A 49 3.27 -1.20 10.10
C ILE A 49 2.22 -0.90 11.16
N SER A 50 2.03 -1.84 12.08
CA SER A 50 1.03 -1.69 13.13
C SER A 50 1.62 -2.18 14.44
N ASN A 51 1.31 -1.49 15.52
CA ASN A 51 1.76 -1.87 16.85
C ASN A 51 0.92 -2.97 17.46
N LYS A 52 -0.19 -3.33 16.83
CA LYS A 52 -1.15 -4.27 17.39
C LYS A 52 -1.45 -5.37 16.40
N ASP A 53 -2.01 -6.44 16.93
CA ASP A 53 -2.59 -7.47 16.07
C ASP A 53 -3.81 -6.89 15.38
N ILE A 54 -3.64 -6.47 14.16
CA ILE A 54 -4.72 -5.86 13.42
C ILE A 54 -5.30 -6.91 12.47
N ASN A 55 -6.63 -6.92 12.39
CA ASN A 55 -7.30 -7.82 11.46
C ASN A 55 -7.31 -7.18 10.08
N ILE A 56 -6.57 -7.79 9.16
CA ILE A 56 -6.39 -7.22 7.83
C ILE A 56 -7.72 -7.12 7.08
N ASN A 57 -8.56 -8.13 7.22
CA ASN A 57 -9.86 -8.11 6.52
C ASN A 57 -10.74 -6.99 7.02
N THR A 58 -10.76 -6.78 8.33
CA THR A 58 -11.53 -5.68 8.92
C THR A 58 -10.98 -4.34 8.45
N LEU A 59 -9.65 -4.21 8.43
CA LEU A 59 -9.03 -2.98 7.97
C LEU A 59 -9.40 -2.71 6.51
N LYS A 60 -9.37 -3.73 5.68
CA LYS A 60 -9.70 -3.55 4.27
C LYS A 60 -11.16 -3.13 4.10
N ASP A 61 -12.06 -3.71 4.90
CA ASP A 61 -13.46 -3.32 4.86
C ASP A 61 -13.63 -1.84 5.24
N GLU A 62 -12.94 -1.41 6.28
CA GLU A 62 -13.00 -0.01 6.71
C GLU A 62 -12.48 0.94 5.63
N ILE A 63 -11.36 0.58 5.03
CA ILE A 63 -10.78 1.40 3.96
C ILE A 63 -11.72 1.46 2.76
N SER A 64 -12.42 0.37 2.49
CA SER A 64 -13.35 0.30 1.36
C SER A 64 -14.53 1.25 1.52
N THR A 65 -14.84 1.68 2.75
CA THR A 65 -15.94 2.62 2.96
C THR A 65 -15.52 4.06 2.71
N VAL A 66 -14.22 4.36 2.72
CA VAL A 66 -13.74 5.74 2.59
C VAL A 66 -13.03 6.02 1.27
N LEU A 67 -12.55 4.98 0.59
CA LEU A 67 -11.89 5.17 -0.70
C LEU A 67 -12.80 4.71 -1.83
N PRO A 68 -12.69 5.36 -3.00
CA PRO A 68 -13.37 4.83 -4.19
C PRO A 68 -12.85 3.42 -4.48
N TYR A 69 -13.71 2.61 -5.09
CA TYR A 69 -13.36 1.19 -5.29
C TYR A 69 -12.05 1.01 -6.05
N TYR A 70 -11.74 1.92 -6.98
CA TYR A 70 -10.54 1.77 -7.80
C TYR A 70 -9.26 2.16 -7.04
N MET A 71 -9.39 2.74 -5.84
CA MET A 71 -8.24 3.09 -5.02
C MET A 71 -8.02 2.10 -3.88
N VAL A 72 -8.92 1.15 -3.69
CA VAL A 72 -8.76 0.15 -2.63
C VAL A 72 -7.71 -0.85 -3.08
N PRO A 73 -6.63 -1.05 -2.29
CA PRO A 73 -5.60 -2.01 -2.72
C PRO A 73 -6.15 -3.43 -2.72
N SER A 74 -5.60 -4.24 -3.63
CA SER A 74 -5.99 -5.64 -3.70
C SER A 74 -5.52 -6.41 -2.48
N ASP A 75 -4.34 -6.08 -1.99
CA ASP A 75 -3.74 -6.78 -0.85
C ASP A 75 -3.18 -5.78 0.13
N ILE A 76 -3.25 -6.14 1.40
CA ILE A 76 -2.64 -5.38 2.49
C ILE A 76 -1.69 -6.33 3.20
N VAL A 77 -0.43 -5.91 3.34
CA VAL A 77 0.61 -6.73 3.94
C VAL A 77 1.14 -6.03 5.17
N LYS A 78 1.10 -6.71 6.32
CA LYS A 78 1.64 -6.16 7.55
C LYS A 78 3.11 -6.56 7.69
N LEU A 79 3.96 -5.59 7.97
CA LEU A 79 5.38 -5.82 8.21
C LEU A 79 5.75 -5.24 9.57
N GLU A 80 6.85 -5.73 10.13
CA GLU A 80 7.36 -5.17 11.37
C GLU A 80 8.13 -3.89 11.11
N ARG A 81 8.73 -3.77 9.94
CA ARG A 81 9.42 -2.56 9.52
C ARG A 81 9.57 -2.59 8.01
N PHE A 82 9.79 -1.41 7.45
CA PHE A 82 10.01 -1.31 6.00
C PHE A 82 11.49 -1.50 5.69
N PRO A 83 11.80 -2.10 4.53
CA PRO A 83 13.19 -2.15 4.06
C PRO A 83 13.63 -0.79 3.55
N TYR A 84 14.89 -0.44 3.80
CA TYR A 84 15.45 0.82 3.35
C TYR A 84 16.66 0.56 2.48
N ASN A 85 16.84 1.39 1.46
CA ASN A 85 18.00 1.27 0.59
C ASN A 85 19.17 2.07 1.16
N SER A 86 20.28 2.11 0.42
CA SER A 86 21.48 2.79 0.89
C SER A 86 21.30 4.30 1.01
N ASN A 87 20.26 4.86 0.39
CA ASN A 87 19.95 6.28 0.49
C ASN A 87 18.96 6.57 1.60
N HIS A 88 18.67 5.59 2.46
CA HIS A 88 17.74 5.71 3.59
C HIS A 88 16.31 5.98 3.14
N LYS A 89 15.97 5.55 1.95
CA LYS A 89 14.61 5.62 1.45
C LYS A 89 14.02 4.22 1.41
N ILE A 90 12.68 4.16 1.50
CA ILE A 90 12.02 2.86 1.46
C ILE A 90 12.36 2.16 0.16
N ASP A 91 12.79 0.91 0.28
CA ASP A 91 13.20 0.12 -0.88
C ASP A 91 11.98 -0.56 -1.47
N LYS A 92 11.39 0.08 -2.49
CA LYS A 92 10.16 -0.41 -3.10
C LYS A 92 10.36 -1.72 -3.83
N ASN A 93 11.54 -1.92 -4.41
CA ASN A 93 11.83 -3.19 -5.09
C ASN A 93 11.83 -4.34 -4.10
N GLU A 94 12.39 -4.11 -2.91
CA GLU A 94 12.40 -5.15 -1.89
C GLU A 94 10.98 -5.43 -1.39
N LEU A 95 10.14 -4.42 -1.30
CA LEU A 95 8.75 -4.64 -0.91
C LEU A 95 8.05 -5.56 -1.91
N ILE A 96 8.30 -5.35 -3.20
CA ILE A 96 7.72 -6.22 -4.23
C ILE A 96 8.26 -7.66 -4.06
N ASN A 97 9.55 -7.81 -3.77
CA ASN A 97 10.12 -9.14 -3.54
C ASN A 97 9.47 -9.82 -2.35
N ILE A 98 9.26 -9.07 -1.26
CA ILE A 98 8.57 -9.62 -0.09
C ILE A 98 7.18 -10.08 -0.47
N TYR A 99 6.45 -9.26 -1.20
CA TYR A 99 5.09 -9.61 -1.62
C TYR A 99 5.08 -10.89 -2.45
N LYS A 100 6.00 -11.01 -3.39
CA LYS A 100 6.03 -12.17 -4.28
C LYS A 100 6.42 -13.44 -3.56
N SER A 101 7.02 -13.34 -2.39
CA SER A 101 7.44 -14.52 -1.63
C SER A 101 6.37 -15.00 -0.64
N LEU A 102 5.26 -14.30 -0.52
CA LEU A 102 4.20 -14.69 0.40
C LEU A 102 3.40 -15.89 -0.09
#